data_7f13653de1546812fee378e428ca4f89
#
_entry.id   7f13653de1546812fee378e428ca4f89
#
_cell.length_a   1.000
_cell.length_b   1.000
_cell.length_c   1.000
_cell.angle_alpha   90.00
_cell.angle_beta   90.00
_cell.angle_gamma   90.00
#
_symmetry.space_group_name_H-M   'P 1'
#
loop_
_entity.id
_entity.type
_entity.pdbx_description
1 polymer ?
#
loop_
_entity_poly.entity_id
_entity_poly.type
_entity_poly.pdbx_seq_one_letter_code
_entity_poly.pdbx_strand_id
1 'polypeptide(L)'
;MHELGVVLNMLDTLDAAAKRYGVSRIASVSVDVGEMTGIVPVYMHGVWPEAVNGTICAGSELYINMVKAIAHCADCGKDYEVMENARDDVPMCPFCGSTRWTLKQGDQLVIKEIEVAAVSYTHLTL
;
A
#
# COMPACT_ATOMS: atom_id res chain seq x y z
N MET A 1 11.57 -8.09 -0.44
CA MET A 1 11.02 -7.05 -1.33
C MET A 1 11.84 -5.79 -1.21
N HIS A 2 12.19 -5.20 -2.31
CA HIS A 2 12.96 -3.96 -2.31
C HIS A 2 12.02 -2.78 -2.33
N GLU A 3 11.95 -2.06 -1.21
CA GLU A 3 11.03 -0.93 -1.07
C GLU A 3 11.27 0.16 -2.11
N LEU A 4 12.52 0.38 -2.50
CA LEU A 4 12.82 1.35 -3.54
C LEU A 4 12.16 0.98 -4.87
N GLY A 5 12.23 -0.29 -5.27
CA GLY A 5 11.57 -0.76 -6.49
C GLY A 5 10.07 -0.57 -6.45
N VAL A 6 9.46 -0.81 -5.30
CA VAL A 6 8.02 -0.59 -5.10
C VAL A 6 7.69 0.89 -5.26
N VAL A 7 8.46 1.77 -4.64
CA VAL A 7 8.26 3.22 -4.73
C VAL A 7 8.39 3.70 -6.17
N LEU A 8 9.40 3.21 -6.90
CA LEU A 8 9.58 3.61 -8.29
C LEU A 8 8.39 3.19 -9.16
N ASN A 9 7.85 2.00 -8.93
CA ASN A 9 6.63 1.56 -9.62
C ASN A 9 5.43 2.44 -9.28
N MET A 10 5.29 2.82 -8.02
CA MET A 10 4.24 3.74 -7.59
C MET A 10 4.37 5.08 -8.31
N LEU A 11 5.59 5.60 -8.41
CA LEU A 11 5.82 6.88 -9.06
C LEU A 11 5.47 6.84 -10.54
N ASP A 12 5.74 5.74 -11.23
CA ASP A 12 5.31 5.57 -12.62
C ASP A 12 3.80 5.61 -12.75
N THR A 13 3.10 4.92 -11.86
CA THR A 13 1.63 4.90 -11.84
C THR A 13 1.07 6.29 -11.55
N LEU A 14 1.65 6.97 -10.57
CA LEU A 14 1.21 8.32 -10.17
C LEU A 14 1.47 9.34 -11.27
N ASP A 15 2.62 9.25 -11.94
CA ASP A 15 2.96 10.13 -13.04
C ASP A 15 1.97 9.98 -14.21
N ALA A 16 1.65 8.73 -14.56
CA ALA A 16 0.68 8.46 -15.61
C ALA A 16 -0.71 8.99 -15.26
N ALA A 17 -1.15 8.78 -14.02
CA ALA A 17 -2.44 9.27 -13.56
C ALA A 17 -2.47 10.80 -13.53
N ALA A 18 -1.40 11.42 -13.08
CA ALA A 18 -1.30 12.89 -13.02
C ALA A 18 -1.41 13.51 -14.41
N LYS A 19 -0.72 12.94 -15.38
CA LYS A 19 -0.81 13.40 -16.76
C LYS A 19 -2.22 13.28 -17.30
N ARG A 20 -2.89 12.19 -16.99
CA ARG A 20 -4.25 11.92 -17.44
C ARG A 20 -5.25 12.93 -16.89
N TYR A 21 -5.08 13.35 -15.64
CA TYR A 21 -6.02 14.24 -14.96
C TYR A 21 -5.53 15.68 -14.84
N GLY A 22 -4.41 16.01 -15.48
CA GLY A 22 -3.90 17.37 -15.46
C GLY A 22 -3.35 17.83 -14.12
N VAL A 23 -2.88 16.89 -13.30
CA VAL A 23 -2.29 17.17 -11.99
C VAL A 23 -0.80 17.45 -12.17
N SER A 24 -0.33 18.57 -11.66
CA SER A 24 1.08 18.95 -11.78
C SER A 24 1.89 18.71 -10.50
N ARG A 25 1.22 18.55 -9.35
CA ARG A 25 1.91 18.34 -8.08
C ARG A 25 1.03 17.59 -7.09
N ILE A 26 1.62 16.61 -6.42
CA ILE A 26 0.97 15.79 -5.41
C ILE A 26 1.53 16.16 -4.05
N ALA A 27 0.64 16.47 -3.10
CA ALA A 27 1.00 16.84 -1.73
C ALA A 27 1.10 15.65 -0.80
N SER A 28 0.28 14.61 -1.01
CA SER A 28 0.35 13.40 -0.21
C SER A 28 -0.10 12.19 -1.01
N VAL A 29 0.39 11.02 -0.59
CA VAL A 29 0.02 9.72 -1.17
C VAL A 29 -0.31 8.79 -0.02
N SER A 30 -1.50 8.19 -0.06
CA SER A 30 -1.92 7.21 0.94
C SER A 30 -2.00 5.84 0.30
N VAL A 31 -1.35 4.86 0.91
CA VAL A 31 -1.31 3.49 0.39
C VAL A 31 -1.78 2.49 1.43
N ASP A 32 -2.47 1.47 0.95
CA ASP A 32 -2.79 0.28 1.73
C ASP A 32 -1.75 -0.78 1.37
N VAL A 33 -1.08 -1.31 2.36
CA VAL A 33 -0.02 -2.31 2.19
C VAL A 33 -0.41 -3.57 2.95
N GLY A 34 -0.59 -4.66 2.23
CA GLY A 34 -0.93 -5.93 2.84
C GLY A 34 0.23 -6.53 3.63
N GLU A 35 -0.08 -7.17 4.75
CA GLU A 35 0.94 -7.80 5.59
C GLU A 35 1.78 -8.84 4.84
N MET A 36 1.19 -9.50 3.84
CA MET A 36 1.88 -10.55 3.09
C MET A 36 2.67 -10.05 1.88
N THR A 37 2.75 -8.74 1.67
CA THR A 37 3.57 -8.18 0.60
C THR A 37 5.06 -8.24 0.90
N GLY A 38 5.43 -8.34 2.16
CA GLY A 38 6.81 -8.27 2.59
C GLY A 38 7.37 -6.86 2.66
N ILE A 39 6.56 -5.86 2.38
CA ILE A 39 6.98 -4.45 2.46
C ILE A 39 7.10 -4.03 3.92
N VAL A 40 8.22 -3.42 4.26
CA VAL A 40 8.49 -2.91 5.61
C VAL A 40 8.25 -1.40 5.61
N PRO A 41 7.22 -0.90 6.34
CA PRO A 41 6.84 0.52 6.28
C PRO A 41 7.97 1.49 6.61
N VAL A 42 8.80 1.18 7.60
CA VAL A 42 9.90 2.07 7.99
C VAL A 42 10.91 2.24 6.85
N TYR A 43 11.14 1.19 6.06
CA TYR A 43 12.04 1.27 4.92
C TYR A 43 11.40 2.04 3.77
N MET A 44 10.11 1.86 3.56
CA MET A 44 9.38 2.60 2.53
C MET A 44 9.38 4.10 2.84
N HIS A 45 9.11 4.47 4.09
CA HIS A 45 9.23 5.87 4.53
C HIS A 45 10.65 6.39 4.37
N GLY A 46 11.65 5.54 4.62
CA GLY A 46 13.06 5.93 4.53
C GLY A 46 13.52 6.26 3.12
N VAL A 47 13.01 5.55 2.12
CA VAL A 47 13.42 5.79 0.72
C VAL A 47 12.54 6.84 0.02
N TRP A 48 11.37 7.16 0.56
CA TRP A 48 10.41 8.03 -0.09
C TRP A 48 10.94 9.43 -0.40
N PRO A 49 11.51 10.18 0.57
CA PRO A 49 11.92 11.57 0.31
C PRO A 49 12.89 11.72 -0.83
N GLU A 50 13.85 10.81 -0.94
CA GLU A 50 14.86 10.87 -1.98
C GLU A 50 14.33 10.36 -3.32
N ALA A 51 13.53 9.30 -3.28
CA ALA A 51 12.97 8.70 -4.49
C ALA A 51 12.02 9.65 -5.23
N VAL A 52 11.26 10.46 -4.49
CA VAL A 52 10.30 11.39 -5.09
C VAL A 52 10.92 12.69 -5.56
N ASN A 53 12.18 12.92 -5.21
CA ASN A 53 12.87 14.15 -5.57
C ASN A 53 12.92 14.30 -7.10
N GLY A 54 12.56 15.47 -7.60
CA GLY A 54 12.50 15.71 -9.04
C GLY A 54 11.26 15.15 -9.74
N THR A 55 10.30 14.63 -8.97
CA THR A 55 9.04 14.13 -9.52
C THR A 55 7.87 15.01 -9.10
N ILE A 56 6.67 14.71 -9.61
CA ILE A 56 5.45 15.39 -9.20
C ILE A 56 5.12 15.19 -7.72
N CYS A 57 5.73 14.19 -7.08
CA CYS A 57 5.55 13.88 -5.67
C CYS A 57 6.63 14.50 -4.77
N ALA A 58 7.50 15.34 -5.31
CA ALA A 58 8.58 15.95 -4.52
C ALA A 58 8.02 16.68 -3.30
N GLY A 59 8.59 16.39 -2.13
CA GLY A 59 8.15 16.99 -0.87
C GLY A 59 6.84 16.44 -0.34
N SER A 60 6.26 15.43 -0.98
CA SER A 60 4.98 14.88 -0.55
C SER A 60 5.10 14.04 0.72
N GLU A 61 3.98 13.94 1.44
CA GLU A 61 3.84 13.05 2.59
C GLU A 61 3.40 11.66 2.11
N LEU A 62 3.95 10.63 2.71
CA LEU A 62 3.54 9.25 2.47
C LEU A 62 2.83 8.71 3.71
N TYR A 63 1.60 8.25 3.53
CA TYR A 63 0.81 7.61 4.58
C TYR A 63 0.64 6.13 4.23
N ILE A 64 1.05 5.27 5.14
CA ILE A 64 0.96 3.82 4.94
C ILE A 64 -0.03 3.25 5.95
N ASN A 65 -1.04 2.56 5.44
CA ASN A 65 -1.98 1.80 6.23
C ASN A 65 -1.71 0.31 6.00
N MET A 66 -1.38 -0.41 7.06
CA MET A 66 -1.16 -1.86 6.95
C MET A 66 -2.50 -2.59 6.94
N VAL A 67 -2.69 -3.45 5.97
CA VAL A 67 -3.89 -4.26 5.82
C VAL A 67 -3.58 -5.67 6.28
N LYS A 68 -4.33 -6.15 7.26
CA LYS A 68 -4.14 -7.49 7.81
C LYS A 68 -4.41 -8.56 6.77
N ALA A 69 -3.59 -9.60 6.80
CA ALA A 69 -3.80 -10.77 5.96
C ALA A 69 -4.90 -11.63 6.57
N ILE A 70 -5.98 -11.81 5.84
CA ILE A 70 -7.14 -12.60 6.28
C ILE A 70 -7.28 -13.81 5.37
N ALA A 71 -7.35 -14.98 5.98
CA ALA A 71 -7.56 -16.23 5.28
C ALA A 71 -8.99 -16.73 5.47
N HIS A 72 -9.48 -17.42 4.47
CA HIS A 72 -10.76 -18.13 4.54
C HIS A 72 -10.46 -19.64 4.61
N CYS A 73 -10.88 -20.28 5.67
CA CYS A 73 -10.66 -21.71 5.85
C CYS A 73 -11.54 -22.51 4.87
N ALA A 74 -10.89 -23.39 4.10
CA ALA A 74 -11.61 -24.23 3.13
C ALA A 74 -12.47 -25.30 3.81
N ASP A 75 -12.12 -25.69 5.02
CA ASP A 75 -12.79 -26.80 5.70
C ASP A 75 -13.95 -26.38 6.60
N CYS A 76 -13.79 -25.29 7.38
CA CYS A 76 -14.87 -24.85 8.26
C CYS A 76 -15.58 -23.57 7.78
N GLY A 77 -15.05 -22.90 6.77
CA GLY A 77 -15.68 -21.71 6.19
C GLY A 77 -15.52 -20.43 7.00
N LYS A 78 -14.74 -20.43 8.06
CA LYS A 78 -14.51 -19.24 8.87
C LYS A 78 -13.28 -18.49 8.42
N ASP A 79 -13.28 -17.17 8.64
CA ASP A 79 -12.13 -16.31 8.35
C ASP A 79 -11.26 -16.16 9.60
N TYR A 80 -9.95 -16.00 9.38
CA TYR A 80 -9.03 -15.79 10.49
C TYR A 80 -7.82 -14.97 10.04
N GLU A 81 -7.15 -14.34 10.99
CA GLU A 81 -5.95 -13.55 10.73
C GLU A 81 -4.76 -14.49 10.55
N VAL A 82 -4.11 -14.41 9.38
CA VAL A 82 -3.02 -15.32 9.00
C VAL A 82 -1.83 -15.18 9.94
N MET A 83 -1.39 -13.94 10.20
CA MET A 83 -0.14 -13.71 10.94
C MET A 83 -0.24 -14.10 12.41
N GLU A 84 -1.43 -14.02 12.99
CA GLU A 84 -1.65 -14.38 14.40
C GLU A 84 -1.88 -15.86 14.60
N ASN A 85 -2.16 -16.61 13.54
CA ASN A 85 -2.52 -18.01 13.59
C ASN A 85 -1.56 -18.89 12.79
N ALA A 86 -0.34 -18.40 12.55
CA ALA A 86 0.70 -19.18 11.90
C ALA A 86 1.48 -19.96 12.95
N ARG A 87 1.70 -21.23 12.69
CA ARG A 87 2.54 -22.10 13.50
C ARG A 87 3.68 -22.60 12.62
N ASP A 88 4.93 -22.28 13.03
CA ASP A 88 6.12 -22.59 12.23
C ASP A 88 6.00 -22.07 10.80
N ASP A 89 5.52 -20.83 10.67
CA ASP A 89 5.27 -20.16 9.39
C ASP A 89 4.18 -20.77 8.53
N VAL A 90 3.41 -21.71 9.08
CA VAL A 90 2.28 -22.32 8.37
C VAL A 90 0.97 -21.79 8.97
N PRO A 91 0.16 -21.04 8.20
CA PRO A 91 -1.15 -20.59 8.67
C PRO A 91 -2.05 -21.78 9.00
N MET A 92 -2.71 -21.71 10.14
CA MET A 92 -3.57 -22.78 10.63
C MET A 92 -4.86 -22.18 11.18
N CYS A 93 -5.98 -22.71 10.76
CA CYS A 93 -7.28 -22.23 11.22
C CYS A 93 -7.42 -22.43 12.75
N PRO A 94 -7.69 -21.36 13.51
CA PRO A 94 -7.84 -21.47 14.97
C PRO A 94 -9.13 -22.18 15.39
N PHE A 95 -10.06 -22.36 14.46
CA PHE A 95 -11.35 -22.97 14.75
C PHE A 95 -11.39 -24.46 14.50
N CYS A 96 -10.69 -24.96 13.46
CA CYS A 96 -10.71 -26.37 13.11
C CYS A 96 -9.34 -27.00 12.88
N GLY A 97 -8.27 -26.21 12.93
CA GLY A 97 -6.91 -26.71 12.77
C GLY A 97 -6.49 -27.01 11.34
N SER A 98 -7.31 -26.70 10.35
CA SER A 98 -6.98 -26.95 8.94
C SER A 98 -5.87 -26.03 8.45
N THR A 99 -5.05 -26.56 7.54
CA THR A 99 -4.04 -25.77 6.83
C THR A 99 -4.47 -25.44 5.41
N ARG A 100 -5.71 -25.75 5.05
CA ARG A 100 -6.28 -25.46 3.73
C ARG A 100 -7.05 -24.15 3.78
N TRP A 101 -6.56 -23.15 3.08
CA TRP A 101 -7.13 -21.82 3.12
C TRP A 101 -6.91 -21.08 1.80
N THR A 102 -7.72 -20.04 1.58
CA THR A 102 -7.52 -19.07 0.52
C THR A 102 -7.36 -17.70 1.15
N LEU A 103 -6.54 -16.86 0.55
CA LEU A 103 -6.31 -15.51 1.06
C LEU A 103 -7.43 -14.59 0.59
N LYS A 104 -8.06 -13.85 1.51
CA LYS A 104 -9.10 -12.89 1.19
C LYS A 104 -8.54 -11.49 0.97
N GLN A 105 -7.53 -11.11 1.72
CA GLN A 105 -6.90 -9.80 1.64
C GLN A 105 -5.51 -9.84 2.27
N GLY A 106 -4.70 -8.81 2.00
CA GLY A 106 -3.42 -8.63 2.65
C GLY A 106 -2.21 -8.97 1.80
N ASP A 107 -2.37 -9.19 0.49
CA ASP A 107 -1.28 -9.55 -0.41
C ASP A 107 -0.96 -8.47 -1.45
N GLN A 108 -1.56 -7.30 -1.34
CA GLN A 108 -1.41 -6.24 -2.34
C GLN A 108 -0.99 -4.92 -1.73
N LEU A 109 -0.33 -4.10 -2.54
CA LEU A 109 -0.16 -2.68 -2.28
C LEU A 109 -1.14 -1.94 -3.20
N VAL A 110 -1.96 -1.08 -2.61
CA VAL A 110 -2.94 -0.30 -3.35
C VAL A 110 -2.77 1.17 -3.00
N ILE A 111 -2.61 2.02 -4.02
CA ILE A 111 -2.64 3.46 -3.82
C ILE A 111 -4.09 3.84 -3.56
N LYS A 112 -4.38 4.22 -2.33
CA LYS A 112 -5.74 4.46 -1.86
C LYS A 112 -6.25 5.81 -2.33
N GLU A 113 -5.45 6.84 -2.12
CA GLU A 113 -5.80 8.19 -2.51
C GLU A 113 -4.57 9.07 -2.58
N ILE A 114 -4.70 10.18 -3.27
CA ILE A 114 -3.69 11.22 -3.31
C ILE A 114 -4.34 12.55 -2.94
N GLU A 115 -3.53 13.44 -2.38
CA GLU A 115 -3.93 14.82 -2.17
C GLU A 115 -3.13 15.68 -3.14
N VAL A 116 -3.83 16.46 -3.93
CA VAL A 116 -3.23 17.34 -4.92
C VAL A 116 -2.87 18.66 -4.25
N ALA A 117 -1.71 19.20 -4.58
CA ALA A 117 -1.30 20.50 -4.04
C ALA A 117 -2.18 21.61 -4.60
N ALA A 118 -2.69 22.44 -3.70
CA ALA A 118 -3.67 23.47 -4.03
C ALA A 118 -3.04 24.81 -4.45
N VAL A 119 -1.84 24.78 -5.01
CA VAL A 119 -1.06 25.98 -5.25
C VAL A 119 -1.65 26.93 -6.27
N SER A 120 -2.40 26.41 -7.24
CA SER A 120 -2.92 27.20 -8.34
C SER A 120 -4.31 27.77 -8.08
N TYR A 121 -4.95 27.39 -6.99
CA TYR A 121 -6.33 27.82 -6.74
C TYR A 121 -6.46 29.32 -6.52
N THR A 122 -5.46 29.93 -5.95
CA THR A 122 -5.47 31.37 -5.77
C THR A 122 -5.54 32.12 -7.10
N HIS A 123 -5.08 31.49 -8.15
CA HIS A 123 -5.13 32.07 -9.49
C HIS A 123 -6.45 31.77 -10.18
N LEU A 124 -7.08 30.66 -9.82
CA LEU A 124 -8.32 30.22 -10.45
C LEU A 124 -9.56 30.91 -9.90
N THR A 125 -9.45 31.47 -8.72
CA THR A 125 -10.57 32.17 -8.09
C THR A 125 -10.87 33.53 -8.70
N LEU A 126 -10.07 33.95 -9.60
CA LEU A 126 -10.21 35.27 -10.25
C LEU A 126 -11.35 35.36 -11.25
#